data_6cce5887ccdf2629904ec3008d5a0fd8
#
_entry.id   6cce5887ccdf2629904ec3008d5a0fd8
#
_cell.length_a   1.000
_cell.length_b   1.000
_cell.length_c   1.000
_cell.angle_alpha   90.00
_cell.angle_beta   90.00
_cell.angle_gamma   90.00
#
_symmetry.space_group_name_H-M   'P 1'
#
loop_
_entity.id
_entity.type
_entity.pdbx_description
1 polymer ?
#
loop_
_entity_poly.entity_id
_entity_poly.type
_entity_poly.pdbx_seq_one_letter_code
_entity_poly.pdbx_strand_id
1 'polypeptide(L)'
;MANTITPTPHQLSLPLPLYTAEKIATFTDSRGESFDIMLGADESIVQQLRKKSLDTTDTDLQDNTSDFKRFGGGSYEEWYSKGRTPFALVHQASVALAAFAWFGPKPLGRKSLKYLSEAELKEELNQKEKTWHTLVYRSYLPYRGKGLMGDFIRFAIAEYRKHYPEAKLWVGGNADNAASMGLAERLGFKRRDDLFDAEKNWMAMVQE
;
A
#
# COMPACT_ATOMS: atom_id res chain seq x y z
N MET A 1 -0.85 -19.25 -18.40
CA MET A 1 0.31 -19.45 -17.49
C MET A 1 -0.03 -18.85 -16.13
N ALA A 2 0.67 -19.25 -15.06
CA ALA A 2 0.53 -18.59 -13.76
C ALA A 2 1.45 -17.35 -13.72
N ASN A 3 1.14 -16.41 -12.82
CA ASN A 3 2.07 -15.32 -12.51
C ASN A 3 3.37 -15.88 -11.91
N THR A 4 4.49 -15.24 -12.19
CA THR A 4 5.82 -15.64 -11.69
C THR A 4 6.54 -14.43 -11.12
N ILE A 5 7.19 -14.59 -9.96
CA ILE A 5 8.07 -13.58 -9.39
C ILE A 5 9.47 -14.17 -9.28
N THR A 6 10.44 -13.49 -9.89
CA THR A 6 11.86 -13.84 -9.83
C THR A 6 12.58 -12.80 -8.99
N PRO A 7 12.97 -13.13 -7.73
CA PRO A 7 13.70 -12.20 -6.87
C PRO A 7 15.07 -11.83 -7.45
N THR A 8 15.46 -10.59 -7.25
CA THR A 8 16.82 -10.10 -7.48
C THR A 8 17.58 -10.11 -6.15
N PRO A 9 18.78 -10.70 -6.05
CA PRO A 9 19.57 -10.65 -4.84
C PRO A 9 19.83 -9.19 -4.43
N HIS A 10 19.54 -8.85 -3.18
CA HIS A 10 19.80 -7.53 -2.63
C HIS A 10 20.09 -7.62 -1.13
N GLN A 11 20.84 -6.64 -0.62
CA GLN A 11 21.08 -6.43 0.81
C GLN A 11 20.76 -4.97 1.12
N LEU A 12 19.50 -4.71 1.52
CA LEU A 12 19.01 -3.37 1.77
C LEU A 12 18.69 -3.21 3.25
N SER A 13 19.04 -2.06 3.80
CA SER A 13 18.65 -1.66 5.15
C SER A 13 17.47 -0.71 5.09
N LEU A 14 16.43 -0.96 5.88
CA LEU A 14 15.29 -0.08 5.96
C LEU A 14 15.38 0.87 7.17
N PRO A 15 14.88 2.10 7.05
CA PRO A 15 14.28 2.68 5.84
C PRO A 15 15.33 3.04 4.78
N LEU A 16 14.95 2.98 3.50
CA LEU A 16 15.79 3.51 2.42
C LEU A 16 15.89 5.04 2.54
N PRO A 17 16.90 5.68 1.92
CA PRO A 17 16.89 7.13 1.77
C PRO A 17 15.65 7.62 1.01
N LEU A 18 15.20 8.84 1.32
CA LEU A 18 14.10 9.47 0.60
C LEU A 18 14.41 9.54 -0.90
N TYR A 19 13.40 9.34 -1.74
CA TYR A 19 13.51 9.32 -3.21
C TYR A 19 14.46 8.26 -3.78
N THR A 20 14.65 7.18 -3.03
CA THR A 20 15.40 5.99 -3.48
C THR A 20 14.44 4.86 -3.78
N ALA A 21 14.66 4.17 -4.90
CA ALA A 21 13.97 2.95 -5.25
C ALA A 21 14.97 1.91 -5.76
N GLU A 22 14.86 0.68 -5.25
CA GLU A 22 15.72 -0.43 -5.62
C GLU A 22 14.87 -1.57 -6.21
N LYS A 23 15.25 -2.07 -7.37
CA LYS A 23 14.61 -3.24 -7.97
C LYS A 23 14.97 -4.49 -7.18
N ILE A 24 13.94 -5.14 -6.60
CA ILE A 24 14.09 -6.33 -5.75
C ILE A 24 13.55 -7.61 -6.39
N ALA A 25 12.75 -7.50 -7.44
CA ALA A 25 12.28 -8.64 -8.22
C ALA A 25 11.77 -8.23 -9.61
N THR A 26 11.63 -9.22 -10.49
CA THR A 26 10.83 -9.13 -11.71
C THR A 26 9.55 -9.94 -11.53
N PHE A 27 8.41 -9.35 -11.82
CA PHE A 27 7.10 -10.00 -11.87
C PHE A 27 6.70 -10.19 -13.33
N THR A 28 6.35 -11.40 -13.74
CA THR A 28 5.78 -11.69 -15.05
C THR A 28 4.35 -12.20 -14.85
N ASP A 29 3.38 -11.53 -15.47
CA ASP A 29 1.98 -11.91 -15.32
C ASP A 29 1.63 -13.12 -16.22
N SER A 30 0.44 -13.66 -16.04
CA SER A 30 -0.05 -14.83 -16.77
C SER A 30 -0.18 -14.62 -18.29
N ARG A 31 -0.09 -13.36 -18.77
CA ARG A 31 -0.13 -12.96 -20.18
C ARG A 31 1.26 -12.71 -20.76
N GLY A 32 2.32 -12.79 -19.93
CA GLY A 32 3.70 -12.54 -20.33
C GLY A 32 4.13 -11.07 -20.21
N GLU A 33 3.30 -10.17 -19.64
CA GLU A 33 3.72 -8.80 -19.35
C GLU A 33 4.68 -8.78 -18.17
N SER A 34 5.74 -8.02 -18.26
CA SER A 34 6.79 -7.93 -17.22
C SER A 34 6.76 -6.60 -16.47
N PHE A 35 6.97 -6.71 -15.16
CA PHE A 35 6.99 -5.59 -14.24
C PHE A 35 8.20 -5.69 -13.32
N ASP A 36 8.74 -4.55 -12.90
CA ASP A 36 9.71 -4.47 -11.84
C ASP A 36 9.01 -4.26 -10.50
N ILE A 37 9.37 -5.05 -9.49
CA ILE A 37 9.00 -4.78 -8.11
C ILE A 37 10.13 -3.94 -7.52
N MET A 38 9.77 -2.72 -7.14
CA MET A 38 10.67 -1.76 -6.53
C MET A 38 10.40 -1.68 -5.03
N LEU A 39 11.44 -1.70 -4.21
CA LEU A 39 11.40 -1.29 -2.82
C LEU A 39 11.80 0.18 -2.74
N GLY A 40 11.00 1.00 -2.08
CA GLY A 40 11.15 2.45 -2.12
C GLY A 40 10.37 3.10 -3.25
N ALA A 41 10.53 4.41 -3.41
CA ALA A 41 10.02 5.18 -4.52
C ALA A 41 10.95 6.35 -4.84
N ASP A 42 11.45 6.38 -6.06
CA ASP A 42 12.23 7.49 -6.59
C ASP A 42 11.33 8.66 -7.02
N GLU A 43 11.92 9.74 -7.46
CA GLU A 43 11.18 10.92 -7.92
C GLU A 43 10.20 10.60 -9.04
N SER A 44 10.56 9.71 -9.98
CA SER A 44 9.69 9.32 -11.09
C SER A 44 8.44 8.59 -10.61
N ILE A 45 8.60 7.64 -9.69
CA ILE A 45 7.48 6.92 -9.06
C ILE A 45 6.60 7.88 -8.27
N VAL A 46 7.21 8.79 -7.49
CA VAL A 46 6.47 9.80 -6.70
C VAL A 46 5.68 10.76 -7.58
N GLN A 47 6.25 11.22 -8.70
CA GLN A 47 5.53 12.06 -9.66
C GLN A 47 4.34 11.34 -10.28
N GLN A 48 4.50 10.05 -10.65
CA GLN A 48 3.40 9.25 -11.16
C GLN A 48 2.32 9.02 -10.10
N LEU A 49 2.73 8.74 -8.85
CA LEU A 49 1.82 8.58 -7.72
C LEU A 49 0.98 9.86 -7.50
N ARG A 50 1.62 11.03 -7.53
CA ARG A 50 0.96 12.32 -7.44
C ARG A 50 -0.03 12.55 -8.58
N LYS A 51 0.40 12.31 -9.82
CA LYS A 51 -0.46 12.46 -11.01
C LYS A 51 -1.71 11.58 -10.92
N LYS A 52 -1.53 10.30 -10.56
CA LYS A 52 -2.65 9.35 -10.40
C LYS A 52 -3.58 9.76 -9.25
N SER A 53 -3.04 10.28 -8.17
CA SER A 53 -3.83 10.75 -7.01
C SER A 53 -4.67 12.00 -7.33
N LEU A 54 -4.25 12.81 -8.29
CA LEU A 54 -4.97 14.00 -8.77
C LEU A 54 -5.95 13.70 -9.92
N ASP A 55 -5.92 12.48 -10.46
CA ASP A 55 -6.83 12.08 -11.56
C ASP A 55 -8.25 11.87 -11.02
N THR A 56 -9.09 12.88 -11.21
CA THR A 56 -10.50 12.83 -10.80
C THR A 56 -11.36 11.93 -11.68
N THR A 57 -10.84 11.45 -12.81
CA THR A 57 -11.57 10.49 -13.67
C THR A 57 -11.49 9.06 -13.16
N ASP A 58 -10.52 8.74 -12.31
CA ASP A 58 -10.45 7.47 -11.59
C ASP A 58 -11.33 7.54 -10.33
N THR A 59 -12.65 7.49 -10.52
CA THR A 59 -13.63 7.59 -9.43
C THR A 59 -13.46 6.52 -8.38
N ASP A 60 -13.11 5.29 -8.75
CA ASP A 60 -12.85 4.21 -7.81
C ASP A 60 -11.69 4.53 -6.86
N LEU A 61 -10.62 5.14 -7.36
CA LEU A 61 -9.52 5.61 -6.52
C LEU A 61 -9.96 6.75 -5.59
N GLN A 62 -10.71 7.72 -6.12
CA GLN A 62 -11.18 8.87 -5.34
C GLN A 62 -12.16 8.46 -4.24
N ASP A 63 -13.10 7.59 -4.56
CA ASP A 63 -14.15 7.16 -3.61
C ASP A 63 -13.59 6.28 -2.49
N ASN A 64 -12.62 5.44 -2.79
CA ASN A 64 -12.10 4.45 -1.86
C ASN A 64 -10.82 4.88 -1.11
N THR A 65 -10.22 6.03 -1.46
CA THR A 65 -8.93 6.42 -0.87
C THR A 65 -8.88 7.87 -0.40
N SER A 66 -7.83 8.23 0.34
CA SER A 66 -7.50 9.62 0.69
C SER A 66 -6.29 10.12 -0.11
N ASP A 67 -6.00 9.51 -1.25
CA ASP A 67 -4.74 9.74 -1.95
C ASP A 67 -4.70 11.13 -2.60
N PHE A 68 -5.86 11.68 -2.99
CA PHE A 68 -5.96 13.08 -3.42
C PHE A 68 -5.35 14.05 -2.39
N LYS A 69 -5.73 13.89 -1.11
CA LYS A 69 -5.20 14.71 -0.01
C LYS A 69 -3.76 14.32 0.37
N ARG A 70 -3.44 13.02 0.29
CA ARG A 70 -2.15 12.48 0.76
C ARG A 70 -1.00 12.78 -0.18
N PHE A 71 -1.16 12.48 -1.45
CA PHE A 71 -0.12 12.58 -2.46
C PHE A 71 -0.40 13.68 -3.50
N GLY A 72 -1.67 14.00 -3.77
CA GLY A 72 -2.05 15.09 -4.68
C GLY A 72 -1.77 16.45 -4.08
N GLY A 73 -2.29 16.73 -2.89
CA GLY A 73 -2.13 18.00 -2.18
C GLY A 73 -1.14 17.96 -1.01
N GLY A 74 -0.70 16.77 -0.56
CA GLY A 74 0.21 16.60 0.58
C GLY A 74 1.67 16.46 0.16
N SER A 75 2.56 16.42 1.16
CA SER A 75 3.99 16.18 0.96
C SER A 75 4.30 14.68 1.07
N TYR A 76 5.03 14.17 0.07
CA TYR A 76 5.56 12.80 0.11
C TYR A 76 6.58 12.64 1.23
N GLU A 77 7.40 13.67 1.49
CA GLU A 77 8.43 13.69 2.54
C GLU A 77 7.80 13.56 3.92
N GLU A 78 6.76 14.35 4.21
CA GLU A 78 6.03 14.25 5.49
C GLU A 78 5.35 12.89 5.66
N TRP A 79 4.81 12.34 4.58
CA TRP A 79 4.21 11.01 4.60
C TRP A 79 5.28 9.93 4.84
N TYR A 80 6.44 10.03 4.16
CA TYR A 80 7.54 9.09 4.28
C TYR A 80 8.18 9.12 5.67
N SER A 81 8.36 10.31 6.25
CA SER A 81 8.96 10.52 7.57
C SER A 81 8.20 9.83 8.72
N LYS A 82 6.95 9.41 8.48
CA LYS A 82 6.15 8.61 9.42
C LYS A 82 6.54 7.12 9.43
N GLY A 83 7.72 6.76 8.94
CA GLY A 83 8.23 5.40 8.91
C GLY A 83 7.54 4.53 7.84
N ARG A 84 7.22 5.11 6.69
CA ARG A 84 6.59 4.36 5.58
C ARG A 84 7.63 3.62 4.77
N THR A 85 7.32 2.37 4.44
CA THR A 85 8.11 1.52 3.55
C THR A 85 7.29 1.23 2.30
N PRO A 86 7.51 1.97 1.20
CA PRO A 86 6.77 1.77 -0.03
C PRO A 86 7.32 0.63 -0.88
N PHE A 87 6.42 0.01 -1.64
CA PHE A 87 6.69 -0.93 -2.72
C PHE A 87 5.92 -0.46 -3.95
N ALA A 88 6.57 -0.47 -5.10
CA ALA A 88 5.95 -0.13 -6.37
C ALA A 88 6.03 -1.30 -7.35
N LEU A 89 4.98 -1.49 -8.15
CA LEU A 89 4.98 -2.38 -9.30
C LEU A 89 5.01 -1.51 -10.56
N VAL A 90 6.10 -1.56 -11.30
CA VAL A 90 6.34 -0.70 -12.46
C VAL A 90 6.39 -1.55 -13.72
N HIS A 91 5.55 -1.26 -14.70
CA HIS A 91 5.51 -1.98 -15.98
C HIS A 91 6.77 -1.69 -16.79
N GLN A 92 7.52 -2.73 -17.18
CA GLN A 92 8.85 -2.56 -17.79
C GLN A 92 8.80 -1.79 -19.12
N ALA A 93 7.87 -2.12 -20.01
CA ALA A 93 7.87 -1.53 -21.35
C ALA A 93 7.44 -0.05 -21.37
N SER A 94 6.52 0.37 -20.49
CA SER A 94 6.01 1.76 -20.45
C SER A 94 6.54 2.58 -19.30
N VAL A 95 7.28 1.98 -18.39
CA VAL A 95 7.76 2.59 -17.13
C VAL A 95 6.60 3.15 -16.27
N ALA A 96 5.38 2.66 -16.50
CA ALA A 96 4.18 3.14 -15.82
C ALA A 96 4.00 2.47 -14.45
N LEU A 97 3.64 3.26 -13.46
CA LEU A 97 3.26 2.76 -12.14
C LEU A 97 1.94 1.99 -12.24
N ALA A 98 2.01 0.66 -12.09
CA ALA A 98 0.87 -0.25 -12.17
C ALA A 98 0.18 -0.44 -10.81
N ALA A 99 0.95 -0.52 -9.74
CA ALA A 99 0.46 -0.64 -8.38
C ALA A 99 1.43 -0.01 -7.39
N PHE A 100 0.90 0.35 -6.22
CA PHE A 100 1.67 0.91 -5.12
C PHE A 100 1.16 0.36 -3.80
N ALA A 101 2.06 -0.05 -2.94
CA ALA A 101 1.73 -0.50 -1.60
C ALA A 101 2.71 0.10 -0.60
N TRP A 102 2.31 0.20 0.65
CA TRP A 102 3.21 0.63 1.71
C TRP A 102 2.85 0.01 3.04
N PHE A 103 3.86 -0.15 3.85
CA PHE A 103 3.77 -0.54 5.24
C PHE A 103 4.22 0.60 6.13
N GLY A 104 3.95 0.48 7.42
CA GLY A 104 4.52 1.35 8.44
C GLY A 104 3.75 1.34 9.74
N PRO A 105 4.39 1.80 10.83
CA PRO A 105 3.79 1.82 12.14
C PRO A 105 2.50 2.66 12.13
N LYS A 106 1.43 2.06 12.64
CA LYS A 106 0.14 2.72 12.80
C LYS A 106 -0.73 1.94 13.77
N PRO A 107 -1.35 2.59 14.77
CA PRO A 107 -2.23 1.92 15.71
C PRO A 107 -3.32 1.12 15.03
N LEU A 108 -3.61 -0.09 15.55
CA LEU A 108 -4.67 -0.94 15.03
C LEU A 108 -6.02 -0.22 15.04
N GLY A 109 -6.77 -0.35 13.97
CA GLY A 109 -8.09 0.24 13.85
C GLY A 109 -8.09 1.74 13.55
N ARG A 110 -6.93 2.39 13.50
CA ARG A 110 -6.87 3.82 13.23
C ARG A 110 -7.24 4.13 11.78
N LYS A 111 -8.31 4.87 11.62
CA LYS A 111 -8.88 5.21 10.32
C LYS A 111 -7.95 6.10 9.49
N SER A 112 -8.16 6.16 8.18
CA SER A 112 -7.44 7.08 7.31
C SER A 112 -7.97 8.51 7.49
N LEU A 113 -7.22 9.50 6.98
CA LEU A 113 -7.56 10.93 7.05
C LEU A 113 -8.99 11.24 6.57
N LYS A 114 -9.54 10.43 5.65
CA LYS A 114 -10.92 10.54 5.15
C LYS A 114 -11.98 10.36 6.26
N TYR A 115 -11.64 9.57 7.27
CA TYR A 115 -12.56 9.14 8.32
C TYR A 115 -12.27 9.78 9.69
N LEU A 116 -11.21 10.59 9.81
CA LEU A 116 -10.84 11.23 11.07
C LEU A 116 -11.45 12.61 11.21
N SER A 117 -11.92 12.92 12.42
CA SER A 117 -12.27 14.27 12.84
C SER A 117 -11.00 15.10 13.09
N GLU A 118 -11.14 16.43 13.20
CA GLU A 118 -10.03 17.32 13.53
C GLU A 118 -9.39 17.02 14.89
N ALA A 119 -10.17 16.59 15.87
CA ALA A 119 -9.69 16.19 17.18
C ALA A 119 -8.82 14.92 17.10
N GLU A 120 -9.30 13.90 16.38
CA GLU A 120 -8.56 12.65 16.17
C GLU A 120 -7.25 12.89 15.38
N LEU A 121 -7.23 13.85 14.44
CA LEU A 121 -6.02 14.25 13.73
C LEU A 121 -4.94 14.83 14.66
N LYS A 122 -5.33 15.60 15.66
CA LYS A 122 -4.39 16.16 16.65
C LYS A 122 -3.77 15.10 17.56
N GLU A 123 -4.54 14.08 17.93
CA GLU A 123 -4.02 12.95 18.70
C GLU A 123 -3.03 12.11 17.91
N GLU A 124 -3.14 12.10 16.58
CA GLU A 124 -2.27 11.31 15.69
C GLU A 124 -0.79 11.66 15.82
N LEU A 125 -0.48 12.91 16.11
CA LEU A 125 0.89 13.40 16.20
C LEU A 125 1.65 12.85 17.41
N ASN A 126 0.96 12.30 18.42
CA ASN A 126 1.55 11.91 19.71
C ASN A 126 1.69 10.40 19.94
N GLN A 127 1.14 9.54 19.10
CA GLN A 127 1.20 8.09 19.32
C GLN A 127 2.37 7.44 18.58
N LYS A 128 3.31 6.87 19.33
CA LYS A 128 4.40 6.03 18.83
C LYS A 128 3.94 4.57 18.84
N GLU A 129 3.29 4.13 17.78
CA GLU A 129 2.98 2.73 17.56
C GLU A 129 4.23 1.97 17.13
N LYS A 130 4.47 0.81 17.73
CA LYS A 130 5.64 -0.02 17.42
C LYS A 130 5.28 -1.45 17.03
N THR A 131 4.11 -1.93 17.41
CA THR A 131 3.69 -3.33 17.27
C THR A 131 2.83 -3.54 16.05
N TRP A 132 1.87 -2.64 15.81
CA TRP A 132 0.96 -2.72 14.68
C TRP A 132 1.45 -1.88 13.51
N HIS A 133 1.58 -2.53 12.37
CA HIS A 133 1.92 -1.87 11.11
C HIS A 133 0.78 -2.00 10.12
N THR A 134 0.36 -0.90 9.54
CA THR A 134 -0.65 -0.92 8.49
C THR A 134 -0.04 -1.36 7.18
N LEU A 135 -0.79 -2.13 6.41
CA LEU A 135 -0.57 -2.35 4.98
C LEU A 135 -1.67 -1.60 4.22
N VAL A 136 -1.26 -0.83 3.23
CA VAL A 136 -2.16 -0.15 2.30
C VAL A 136 -1.69 -0.44 0.88
N TYR A 137 -2.64 -0.65 -0.05
CA TYR A 137 -2.33 -0.98 -1.43
C TYR A 137 -3.26 -0.29 -2.42
N ARG A 138 -2.76 -0.05 -3.61
CA ARG A 138 -3.45 0.58 -4.74
C ARG A 138 -3.10 -0.13 -6.03
N SER A 139 -4.07 -0.25 -6.93
CA SER A 139 -3.84 -0.62 -8.32
C SER A 139 -4.36 0.50 -9.22
N TYR A 140 -3.66 0.78 -10.30
CA TYR A 140 -3.94 1.89 -11.18
C TYR A 140 -4.35 1.42 -12.57
N LEU A 141 -5.16 2.24 -13.25
CA LEU A 141 -5.46 2.03 -14.65
C LEU A 141 -4.20 2.20 -15.54
N PRO A 142 -4.04 1.39 -16.58
CA PRO A 142 -4.93 0.34 -17.08
C PRO A 142 -4.69 -1.07 -16.47
N TYR A 143 -3.95 -1.17 -15.37
CA TYR A 143 -3.51 -2.45 -14.77
C TYR A 143 -4.47 -3.00 -13.71
N ARG A 144 -5.44 -2.20 -13.25
CA ARG A 144 -6.45 -2.63 -12.29
C ARG A 144 -7.28 -3.80 -12.85
N GLY A 145 -7.62 -4.76 -11.99
CA GLY A 145 -8.42 -5.93 -12.36
C GLY A 145 -7.66 -7.04 -13.10
N LYS A 146 -6.37 -6.85 -13.38
CA LYS A 146 -5.56 -7.82 -14.15
C LYS A 146 -4.92 -8.94 -13.31
N GLY A 147 -5.33 -9.11 -12.06
CA GLY A 147 -4.84 -10.21 -11.20
C GLY A 147 -3.44 -10.01 -10.61
N LEU A 148 -2.85 -8.81 -10.72
CA LEU A 148 -1.47 -8.55 -10.29
C LEU A 148 -1.33 -8.45 -8.77
N MET A 149 -2.34 -7.92 -8.08
CA MET A 149 -2.23 -7.47 -6.69
C MET A 149 -1.95 -8.60 -5.69
N GLY A 150 -2.55 -9.79 -5.89
CA GLY A 150 -2.40 -10.90 -4.95
C GLY A 150 -0.95 -11.32 -4.74
N ASP A 151 -0.25 -11.58 -5.84
CA ASP A 151 1.14 -12.05 -5.81
C ASP A 151 2.10 -10.92 -5.46
N PHE A 152 1.87 -9.71 -6.00
CA PHE A 152 2.65 -8.52 -5.64
C PHE A 152 2.61 -8.24 -4.13
N ILE A 153 1.43 -8.21 -3.52
CA ILE A 153 1.31 -7.91 -2.08
C ILE A 153 1.84 -9.06 -1.23
N ARG A 154 1.64 -10.32 -1.62
CA ARG A 154 2.22 -11.47 -0.91
C ARG A 154 3.75 -11.38 -0.89
N PHE A 155 4.36 -11.04 -2.01
CA PHE A 155 5.80 -10.81 -2.10
C PHE A 155 6.23 -9.63 -1.21
N ALA A 156 5.54 -8.49 -1.28
CA ALA A 156 5.86 -7.32 -0.47
C ALA A 156 5.73 -7.60 1.05
N ILE A 157 4.73 -8.37 1.48
CA ILE A 157 4.61 -8.82 2.88
C ILE A 157 5.81 -9.66 3.29
N ALA A 158 6.22 -10.63 2.45
CA ALA A 158 7.34 -11.49 2.75
C ALA A 158 8.66 -10.70 2.86
N GLU A 159 8.89 -9.75 1.95
CA GLU A 159 10.06 -8.85 2.01
C GLU A 159 10.03 -7.95 3.25
N TYR A 160 8.88 -7.33 3.54
CA TYR A 160 8.73 -6.47 4.70
C TYR A 160 9.02 -7.18 6.01
N ARG A 161 8.55 -8.41 6.17
CA ARG A 161 8.77 -9.25 7.37
C ARG A 161 10.23 -9.64 7.61
N LYS A 162 11.08 -9.65 6.59
CA LYS A 162 12.53 -9.86 6.78
C LYS A 162 13.16 -8.76 7.63
N HIS A 163 12.64 -7.53 7.54
CA HIS A 163 13.15 -6.36 8.27
C HIS A 163 12.37 -6.09 9.57
N TYR A 164 11.10 -6.49 9.61
CA TYR A 164 10.19 -6.26 10.74
C TYR A 164 9.47 -7.56 11.13
N PRO A 165 10.21 -8.58 11.63
CA PRO A 165 9.65 -9.91 11.90
C PRO A 165 8.55 -9.90 12.96
N GLU A 166 8.61 -8.98 13.93
CA GLU A 166 7.65 -8.83 15.02
C GLU A 166 6.44 -7.97 14.69
N ALA A 167 6.39 -7.38 13.49
CA ALA A 167 5.30 -6.49 13.12
C ALA A 167 4.02 -7.27 12.85
N LYS A 168 2.97 -6.97 13.61
CA LYS A 168 1.61 -7.42 13.36
C LYS A 168 1.00 -6.55 12.27
N LEU A 169 0.49 -7.18 11.21
CA LEU A 169 -0.03 -6.43 10.05
C LEU A 169 -1.54 -6.26 10.13
N TRP A 170 -2.00 -5.10 9.69
CA TRP A 170 -3.40 -4.85 9.53
C TRP A 170 -3.71 -4.00 8.28
N VAL A 171 -4.90 -4.17 7.75
CA VAL A 171 -5.47 -3.37 6.66
C VAL A 171 -6.80 -2.80 7.13
N GLY A 172 -7.23 -1.70 6.53
CA GLY A 172 -8.55 -1.14 6.84
C GLY A 172 -9.07 -0.29 5.69
N GLY A 173 -10.37 -0.32 5.53
CA GLY A 173 -11.06 0.40 4.46
C GLY A 173 -12.57 0.29 4.54
N ASN A 174 -13.25 0.76 3.51
CA ASN A 174 -14.70 0.64 3.37
C ASN A 174 -15.08 -0.85 3.29
N ALA A 175 -16.01 -1.29 4.13
CA ALA A 175 -16.47 -2.67 4.19
C ALA A 175 -17.16 -3.14 2.89
N ASP A 176 -17.76 -2.22 2.12
CA ASP A 176 -18.39 -2.51 0.84
C ASP A 176 -17.40 -2.59 -0.32
N ASN A 177 -16.12 -2.24 -0.11
CA ASN A 177 -15.08 -2.43 -1.12
C ASN A 177 -14.71 -3.92 -1.22
N ALA A 178 -15.58 -4.70 -1.87
CA ALA A 178 -15.44 -6.16 -2.01
C ALA A 178 -14.10 -6.57 -2.64
N ALA A 179 -13.56 -5.77 -3.57
CA ALA A 179 -12.29 -6.05 -4.20
C ALA A 179 -11.12 -5.97 -3.21
N SER A 180 -11.11 -4.94 -2.37
CA SER A 180 -10.08 -4.75 -1.33
C SER A 180 -10.23 -5.76 -0.19
N MET A 181 -11.46 -5.96 0.31
CA MET A 181 -11.73 -6.90 1.40
C MET A 181 -11.41 -8.34 0.96
N GLY A 182 -11.88 -8.76 -0.21
CA GLY A 182 -11.58 -10.09 -0.74
C GLY A 182 -10.10 -10.32 -1.05
N LEU A 183 -9.35 -9.27 -1.42
CA LEU A 183 -7.89 -9.38 -1.54
C LEU A 183 -7.25 -9.61 -0.17
N ALA A 184 -7.63 -8.84 0.85
CA ALA A 184 -7.14 -9.00 2.21
C ALA A 184 -7.41 -10.41 2.77
N GLU A 185 -8.62 -10.94 2.57
CA GLU A 185 -8.98 -12.31 2.97
C GLU A 185 -8.09 -13.37 2.30
N ARG A 186 -7.85 -13.25 0.97
CA ARG A 186 -6.94 -14.16 0.24
C ARG A 186 -5.47 -14.04 0.66
N LEU A 187 -5.10 -12.92 1.25
CA LEU A 187 -3.77 -12.71 1.85
C LEU A 187 -3.71 -13.21 3.30
N GLY A 188 -4.79 -13.76 3.85
CA GLY A 188 -4.85 -14.33 5.19
C GLY A 188 -5.20 -13.33 6.30
N PHE A 189 -5.66 -12.12 5.94
CA PHE A 189 -6.19 -11.20 6.94
C PHE A 189 -7.59 -11.62 7.39
N LYS A 190 -7.84 -11.51 8.69
CA LYS A 190 -9.13 -11.83 9.32
C LYS A 190 -9.81 -10.57 9.81
N ARG A 191 -11.12 -10.49 9.64
CA ARG A 191 -11.92 -9.35 10.10
C ARG A 191 -11.85 -9.19 11.61
N ARG A 192 -11.87 -7.95 12.06
CA ARG A 192 -12.00 -7.54 13.45
C ARG A 192 -13.35 -6.85 13.63
N ASP A 193 -14.38 -7.67 13.87
CA ASP A 193 -15.76 -7.19 13.99
C ASP A 193 -15.93 -6.26 15.20
N ASP A 194 -15.09 -6.43 16.23
CA ASP A 194 -15.01 -5.53 17.40
C ASP A 194 -14.49 -4.12 17.05
N LEU A 195 -13.87 -3.94 15.89
CA LEU A 195 -13.39 -2.65 15.38
C LEU A 195 -14.23 -2.14 14.19
N PHE A 196 -15.36 -2.78 13.90
CA PHE A 196 -16.24 -2.33 12.82
C PHE A 196 -16.94 -1.02 13.21
N ASP A 197 -16.81 -0.01 12.36
CA ASP A 197 -17.50 1.26 12.50
C ASP A 197 -18.68 1.32 11.52
N ALA A 198 -19.89 1.10 12.03
CA ALA A 198 -21.09 1.06 11.21
C ALA A 198 -21.47 2.43 10.61
N GLU A 199 -21.18 3.54 11.30
CA GLU A 199 -21.49 4.89 10.79
C GLU A 199 -20.64 5.24 9.56
N LYS A 200 -19.38 4.81 9.57
CA LYS A 200 -18.42 5.07 8.50
C LYS A 200 -18.27 3.89 7.53
N ASN A 201 -19.04 2.82 7.77
CA ASN A 201 -18.93 1.55 7.05
C ASN A 201 -17.46 1.10 6.88
N TRP A 202 -16.71 1.16 7.99
CA TRP A 202 -15.27 0.92 7.96
C TRP A 202 -14.90 -0.33 8.75
N MET A 203 -14.08 -1.20 8.14
CA MET A 203 -13.63 -2.46 8.68
C MET A 203 -12.11 -2.49 8.80
N ALA A 204 -11.61 -3.04 9.93
CA ALA A 204 -10.22 -3.44 10.09
C ALA A 204 -10.08 -4.96 9.96
N MET A 205 -8.98 -5.39 9.35
CA MET A 205 -8.62 -6.81 9.25
C MET A 205 -7.16 -6.99 9.66
N VAL A 206 -6.82 -8.09 10.32
CA VAL A 206 -5.49 -8.35 10.88
C VAL A 206 -4.87 -9.65 10.33
N GLN A 207 -3.54 -9.66 10.24
CA GLN A 207 -2.74 -10.84 9.98
C GLN A 207 -1.67 -10.92 11.08
N GLU A 208 -1.81 -11.92 11.95
CA GLU A 208 -0.92 -12.22 13.08
C GLU A 208 0.12 -13.28 12.71
#